data_546b0c6b7fc3995765ede4b10e6a05fe
#
_entry.id   546b0c6b7fc3995765ede4b10e6a05fe
#
_cell.length_a   1.000
_cell.length_b   1.000
_cell.length_c   1.000
_cell.angle_alpha   90.00
_cell.angle_beta   90.00
_cell.angle_gamma   90.00
#
_symmetry.space_group_name_H-M   'P 1'
#
loop_
_entity.id
_entity.type
_entity.pdbx_description
1 polymer ?
#
loop_
_entity_poly.entity_id
_entity_poly.type
_entity_poly.pdbx_seq_one_letter_code
_entity_poly.pdbx_strand_id
1 'polypeptide(L)'
;SSASGASDVLGALGVNLDLEPADVARVFHEVGLTFVFAAKFHPGFRHAATARKEIGIPTVFNILGPLCNPVRPEASAVGVSNLTRVPQVAGVFRTRGATALVYRGDDGIDKMTTTGQSHVWEVTQGTIREHTVNSEDLGLAKARPEDILGEGPEHNADLARSVLDGDAGPVRDIVVLNAAAGLVSFALANDPTEVERGLMDRLAEKIALAQSTLDSGLAQAKLEQWVAATQS
;
A
#
# COMPACT_ATOMS: atom_id res chain seq x y z
N SER A 1 14.91 -2.88 -4.57
CA SER A 1 13.80 -2.58 -5.51
C SER A 1 13.23 -3.91 -5.98
N SER A 2 11.91 -4.02 -5.99
CA SER A 2 11.22 -5.19 -6.53
C SER A 2 11.56 -5.39 -8.01
N ALA A 3 11.56 -6.65 -8.48
CA ALA A 3 11.82 -7.00 -9.89
C ALA A 3 10.70 -6.49 -10.83
N SER A 4 9.52 -6.14 -10.30
CA SER A 4 8.38 -5.56 -11.03
C SER A 4 7.69 -4.49 -10.19
N GLY A 5 7.11 -3.48 -10.87
CA GLY A 5 6.26 -2.48 -10.23
C GLY A 5 4.84 -3.01 -9.96
N ALA A 6 4.12 -2.35 -9.03
CA ALA A 6 2.72 -2.69 -8.76
C ALA A 6 1.84 -2.57 -10.02
N SER A 7 2.10 -1.59 -10.89
CA SER A 7 1.41 -1.44 -12.18
C SER A 7 1.58 -2.66 -13.08
N ASP A 8 2.77 -3.24 -13.12
CA ASP A 8 3.05 -4.38 -13.98
C ASP A 8 2.29 -5.62 -13.51
N VAL A 9 2.23 -5.83 -12.18
CA VAL A 9 1.45 -6.91 -11.56
C VAL A 9 -0.05 -6.73 -11.80
N LEU A 10 -0.58 -5.51 -11.64
CA LEU A 10 -1.99 -5.24 -11.92
C LEU A 10 -2.34 -5.48 -13.39
N GLY A 11 -1.45 -5.11 -14.31
CA GLY A 11 -1.60 -5.45 -15.74
C GLY A 11 -1.65 -6.96 -15.97
N ALA A 12 -0.76 -7.73 -15.35
CA ALA A 12 -0.75 -9.19 -15.42
C ALA A 12 -1.98 -9.85 -14.76
N LEU A 13 -2.61 -9.16 -13.79
CA LEU A 13 -3.91 -9.56 -13.23
C LEU A 13 -5.09 -9.23 -14.16
N GLY A 14 -4.87 -8.51 -15.27
CA GLY A 14 -5.88 -8.17 -16.26
C GLY A 14 -6.48 -6.75 -16.11
N VAL A 15 -5.98 -5.93 -15.20
CA VAL A 15 -6.46 -4.55 -15.05
C VAL A 15 -5.93 -3.69 -16.19
N ASN A 16 -6.81 -3.01 -16.92
CA ASN A 16 -6.39 -2.03 -17.90
C ASN A 16 -5.97 -0.73 -17.20
N LEU A 17 -4.68 -0.41 -17.28
CA LEU A 17 -4.08 0.79 -16.67
C LEU A 17 -3.99 1.98 -17.64
N ASP A 18 -4.32 1.78 -18.91
CA ASP A 18 -4.26 2.83 -19.93
C ASP A 18 -5.59 3.59 -20.08
N LEU A 19 -6.23 3.83 -18.93
CA LEU A 19 -7.48 4.58 -18.86
C LEU A 19 -7.23 6.08 -18.79
N GLU A 20 -8.11 6.85 -19.41
CA GLU A 20 -8.13 8.30 -19.23
C GLU A 20 -8.72 8.68 -17.86
N PRO A 21 -8.39 9.85 -17.29
CA PRO A 21 -8.82 10.23 -15.94
C PRO A 21 -10.36 10.15 -15.72
N ALA A 22 -11.16 10.40 -16.75
CA ALA A 22 -12.63 10.28 -16.65
C ALA A 22 -13.07 8.83 -16.44
N ASP A 23 -12.42 7.88 -17.14
CA ASP A 23 -12.72 6.45 -17.01
C ASP A 23 -12.21 5.90 -15.66
N VAL A 24 -11.05 6.37 -15.17
CA VAL A 24 -10.57 6.04 -13.82
C VAL A 24 -11.60 6.46 -12.76
N ALA A 25 -12.21 7.65 -12.91
CA ALA A 25 -13.28 8.12 -12.01
C ALA A 25 -14.55 7.28 -12.16
N ARG A 26 -14.95 6.93 -13.39
CA ARG A 26 -16.11 6.06 -13.65
C ARG A 26 -15.93 4.70 -12.96
N VAL A 27 -14.79 4.05 -13.18
CA VAL A 27 -14.46 2.75 -12.56
C VAL A 27 -14.52 2.84 -11.03
N PHE A 28 -13.98 3.92 -10.44
CA PHE A 28 -14.07 4.12 -8.99
C PHE A 28 -15.53 4.22 -8.51
N HIS A 29 -16.38 4.96 -9.20
CA HIS A 29 -17.80 5.09 -8.83
C HIS A 29 -18.58 3.80 -9.00
N GLU A 30 -18.21 2.98 -9.99
CA GLU A 30 -18.87 1.71 -10.27
C GLU A 30 -18.44 0.59 -9.30
N VAL A 31 -17.15 0.49 -9.05
CA VAL A 31 -16.55 -0.65 -8.32
C VAL A 31 -16.14 -0.28 -6.89
N GLY A 32 -15.91 1.01 -6.59
CA GLY A 32 -15.37 1.49 -5.32
C GLY A 32 -13.85 1.31 -5.20
N LEU A 33 -13.18 0.92 -6.27
CA LEU A 33 -11.74 0.69 -6.34
C LEU A 33 -11.21 1.19 -7.68
N THR A 34 -10.03 1.82 -7.69
CA THR A 34 -9.34 2.23 -8.92
C THR A 34 -7.85 2.36 -8.70
N PHE A 35 -7.09 2.48 -9.77
CA PHE A 35 -5.65 2.72 -9.75
C PHE A 35 -5.31 4.04 -10.45
N VAL A 36 -4.72 4.95 -9.71
CA VAL A 36 -4.27 6.25 -10.24
C VAL A 36 -2.87 6.09 -10.81
N PHE A 37 -2.78 5.71 -12.08
CA PHE A 37 -1.50 5.43 -12.72
C PHE A 37 -0.70 6.72 -12.92
N ALA A 38 0.45 6.81 -12.24
CA ALA A 38 1.25 8.03 -12.19
C ALA A 38 1.64 8.58 -13.58
N ALA A 39 1.88 7.73 -14.56
CA ALA A 39 2.22 8.16 -15.93
C ALA A 39 1.09 8.94 -16.60
N LYS A 40 -0.17 8.62 -16.31
CA LYS A 40 -1.35 9.33 -16.84
C LYS A 40 -1.66 10.60 -16.05
N PHE A 41 -1.54 10.53 -14.72
CA PHE A 41 -1.94 11.63 -13.83
C PHE A 41 -0.85 12.68 -13.57
N HIS A 42 0.40 12.35 -13.89
CA HIS A 42 1.55 13.27 -13.75
C HIS A 42 2.35 13.40 -15.06
N PRO A 43 1.74 13.89 -16.14
CA PRO A 43 2.42 13.95 -17.45
C PRO A 43 3.71 14.79 -17.42
N GLY A 44 3.82 15.74 -16.48
CA GLY A 44 5.03 16.52 -16.26
C GLY A 44 6.24 15.69 -15.79
N PHE A 45 6.03 14.55 -15.12
CA PHE A 45 7.13 13.71 -14.64
C PHE A 45 7.93 13.07 -15.77
N ARG A 46 7.34 12.92 -16.98
CA ARG A 46 8.05 12.44 -18.17
C ARG A 46 9.29 13.28 -18.52
N HIS A 47 9.23 14.59 -18.26
CA HIS A 47 10.34 15.49 -18.54
C HIS A 47 11.56 15.25 -17.64
N ALA A 48 11.35 14.67 -16.46
CA ALA A 48 12.43 14.29 -15.56
C ALA A 48 12.92 12.84 -15.76
N ALA A 49 12.22 12.02 -16.56
CA ALA A 49 12.50 10.59 -16.67
C ALA A 49 13.91 10.29 -17.19
N THR A 50 14.35 11.00 -18.25
CA THR A 50 15.69 10.83 -18.83
C THR A 50 16.76 11.20 -17.81
N ALA A 51 16.66 12.40 -17.21
CA ALA A 51 17.62 12.85 -16.21
C ALA A 51 17.70 11.89 -15.00
N ARG A 52 16.55 11.38 -14.52
CA ARG A 52 16.52 10.39 -13.44
C ARG A 52 17.25 9.10 -13.81
N LYS A 53 17.06 8.62 -15.04
CA LYS A 53 17.73 7.41 -15.54
C LYS A 53 19.24 7.61 -15.65
N GLU A 54 19.68 8.77 -16.14
CA GLU A 54 21.10 9.10 -16.27
C GLU A 54 21.79 9.29 -14.93
N ILE A 55 21.11 9.94 -13.97
CA ILE A 55 21.65 10.13 -12.60
C ILE A 55 21.80 8.79 -11.86
N GLY A 56 20.88 7.82 -12.06
CA GLY A 56 20.97 6.47 -11.52
C GLY A 56 20.89 6.33 -10.00
N ILE A 57 20.59 7.41 -9.27
CA ILE A 57 20.44 7.41 -7.80
C ILE A 57 19.02 7.84 -7.38
N PRO A 58 18.58 7.49 -6.17
CA PRO A 58 17.30 7.95 -5.64
C PRO A 58 17.23 9.48 -5.58
N THR A 59 16.11 10.02 -6.06
CA THR A 59 15.82 11.46 -6.09
C THR A 59 14.54 11.77 -5.30
N VAL A 60 14.15 13.03 -5.23
CA VAL A 60 12.87 13.46 -4.64
C VAL A 60 11.67 12.75 -5.28
N PHE A 61 11.74 12.39 -6.55
CA PHE A 61 10.67 11.64 -7.24
C PHE A 61 10.37 10.28 -6.62
N ASN A 62 11.28 9.70 -5.85
CA ASN A 62 11.06 8.43 -5.17
C ASN A 62 10.09 8.54 -3.98
N ILE A 63 9.86 9.75 -3.48
CA ILE A 63 8.93 10.02 -2.36
C ILE A 63 7.72 10.85 -2.79
N LEU A 64 7.70 11.39 -4.01
CA LEU A 64 6.61 12.26 -4.46
C LEU A 64 5.33 11.48 -4.82
N GLY A 65 5.43 10.21 -5.23
CA GLY A 65 4.27 9.42 -5.65
C GLY A 65 3.09 9.52 -4.68
N PRO A 66 3.22 9.08 -3.45
CA PRO A 66 2.13 9.15 -2.46
C PRO A 66 1.78 10.59 -2.06
N LEU A 67 2.71 11.52 -2.18
CA LEU A 67 2.51 12.92 -1.80
C LEU A 67 1.82 13.77 -2.88
N CYS A 68 1.88 13.33 -4.13
CA CYS A 68 1.29 14.02 -5.29
C CYS A 68 0.02 13.35 -5.81
N ASN A 69 -0.59 12.43 -5.05
CA ASN A 69 -1.84 11.80 -5.46
C ASN A 69 -2.92 12.87 -5.74
N PRO A 70 -3.45 12.96 -6.96
CA PRO A 70 -4.41 13.99 -7.34
C PRO A 70 -5.75 13.85 -6.62
N VAL A 71 -6.09 12.65 -6.16
CA VAL A 71 -7.32 12.37 -5.39
C VAL A 71 -7.26 12.96 -3.99
N ARG A 72 -6.06 13.18 -3.43
CA ARG A 72 -5.83 13.69 -2.08
C ARG A 72 -6.65 12.94 -1.02
N PRO A 73 -6.44 11.61 -0.89
CA PRO A 73 -7.20 10.81 0.05
C PRO A 73 -7.03 11.35 1.48
N GLU A 74 -8.10 11.30 2.27
CA GLU A 74 -8.09 11.71 3.68
C GLU A 74 -7.35 10.70 4.57
N ALA A 75 -7.31 9.43 4.13
CA ALA A 75 -6.57 8.35 4.77
C ALA A 75 -5.49 7.79 3.82
N SER A 76 -4.31 7.53 4.33
CA SER A 76 -3.20 6.97 3.55
C SER A 76 -2.41 5.94 4.35
N ALA A 77 -1.94 4.89 3.65
CA ALA A 77 -0.97 3.93 4.16
C ALA A 77 0.24 3.96 3.23
N VAL A 78 1.40 4.38 3.71
CA VAL A 78 2.55 4.72 2.88
C VAL A 78 3.83 4.09 3.40
N GLY A 79 4.41 3.21 2.60
CA GLY A 79 5.73 2.65 2.86
C GLY A 79 6.86 3.56 2.38
N VAL A 80 7.92 3.67 3.18
CA VAL A 80 9.09 4.49 2.87
C VAL A 80 10.37 3.72 3.18
N SER A 81 11.08 3.23 2.17
CA SER A 81 12.30 2.44 2.35
C SER A 81 13.46 3.24 2.96
N ASN A 82 13.57 4.52 2.65
CA ASN A 82 14.64 5.39 3.16
C ASN A 82 14.23 6.06 4.49
N LEU A 83 14.79 5.59 5.60
CA LEU A 83 14.51 6.08 6.95
C LEU A 83 14.68 7.61 7.08
N THR A 84 15.70 8.19 6.44
CA THR A 84 15.94 9.66 6.51
C THR A 84 14.85 10.48 5.82
N ARG A 85 14.01 9.86 5.00
CA ARG A 85 12.89 10.51 4.29
C ARG A 85 11.56 10.39 5.02
N VAL A 86 11.44 9.49 5.97
CA VAL A 86 10.20 9.27 6.72
C VAL A 86 9.69 10.54 7.41
N PRO A 87 10.52 11.33 8.13
CA PRO A 87 10.04 12.55 8.77
C PRO A 87 9.48 13.57 7.77
N GLN A 88 10.03 13.60 6.55
CA GLN A 88 9.55 14.48 5.48
C GLN A 88 8.17 14.03 4.97
N VAL A 89 8.00 12.73 4.72
CA VAL A 89 6.73 12.16 4.26
C VAL A 89 5.64 12.33 5.31
N ALA A 90 5.89 11.91 6.55
CA ALA A 90 4.96 12.07 7.66
C ALA A 90 4.63 13.56 7.94
N GLY A 91 5.65 14.43 7.84
CA GLY A 91 5.50 15.88 8.00
C GLY A 91 4.57 16.51 6.96
N VAL A 92 4.56 16.03 5.71
CA VAL A 92 3.64 16.50 4.68
C VAL A 92 2.20 16.13 5.03
N PHE A 93 1.92 14.90 5.43
CA PHE A 93 0.57 14.48 5.85
C PHE A 93 0.11 15.29 7.06
N ARG A 94 0.97 15.48 8.08
CA ARG A 94 0.69 16.33 9.24
C ARG A 94 0.31 17.76 8.83
N THR A 95 1.10 18.37 7.97
CA THR A 95 0.87 19.77 7.52
C THR A 95 -0.43 19.91 6.72
N ARG A 96 -0.83 18.85 6.01
CA ARG A 96 -2.09 18.82 5.24
C ARG A 96 -3.31 18.53 6.12
N GLY A 97 -3.12 18.17 7.38
CA GLY A 97 -4.21 17.70 8.26
C GLY A 97 -4.79 16.35 7.86
N ALA A 98 -4.08 15.59 6.99
CA ALA A 98 -4.50 14.27 6.54
C ALA A 98 -4.08 13.19 7.53
N THR A 99 -4.85 12.10 7.59
CA THR A 99 -4.52 10.91 8.37
C THR A 99 -3.62 9.99 7.56
N ALA A 100 -2.55 9.46 8.17
CA ALA A 100 -1.69 8.51 7.51
C ALA A 100 -1.01 7.55 8.49
N LEU A 101 -0.82 6.29 8.08
CA LEU A 101 0.22 5.44 8.62
C LEU A 101 1.39 5.43 7.64
N VAL A 102 2.52 5.98 8.07
CA VAL A 102 3.78 5.92 7.32
C VAL A 102 4.65 4.87 7.98
N TYR A 103 5.21 3.94 7.22
CA TYR A 103 5.92 2.81 7.81
C TYR A 103 7.11 2.34 6.99
N ARG A 104 7.97 1.55 7.67
CA ARG A 104 9.17 0.94 7.12
C ARG A 104 9.51 -0.33 7.91
N GLY A 105 9.85 -1.41 7.19
CA GLY A 105 10.44 -2.59 7.82
C GLY A 105 11.91 -2.39 8.21
N ASP A 106 12.37 -3.03 9.27
CA ASP A 106 13.78 -3.02 9.68
C ASP A 106 14.71 -3.61 8.62
N ASP A 107 14.19 -4.54 7.81
CA ASP A 107 14.84 -5.11 6.63
C ASP A 107 15.02 -4.10 5.48
N GLY A 108 14.49 -2.89 5.62
CA GLY A 108 14.66 -1.79 4.67
C GLY A 108 13.58 -1.73 3.58
N ILE A 109 12.56 -2.59 3.63
CA ILE A 109 11.46 -2.53 2.66
C ILE A 109 10.48 -1.40 2.98
N ASP A 110 9.80 -0.94 1.94
CA ASP A 110 8.75 0.07 1.99
C ASP A 110 7.37 -0.53 2.36
N LYS A 111 7.36 -1.47 3.30
CA LYS A 111 6.17 -2.17 3.80
C LYS A 111 6.32 -2.44 5.28
N MET A 112 5.22 -2.68 5.98
CA MET A 112 5.29 -3.41 7.24
C MET A 112 5.74 -4.83 6.94
N THR A 113 6.73 -5.31 7.68
CA THR A 113 7.41 -6.58 7.39
C THR A 113 7.00 -7.69 8.34
N THR A 114 7.09 -8.93 7.85
CA THR A 114 7.00 -10.16 8.64
C THR A 114 8.36 -10.80 8.90
N THR A 115 9.45 -10.22 8.39
CA THR A 115 10.82 -10.74 8.61
C THR A 115 11.49 -10.19 9.87
N GLY A 116 10.94 -9.10 10.43
CA GLY A 116 11.47 -8.40 11.59
C GLY A 116 10.46 -7.41 12.15
N GLN A 117 10.94 -6.37 12.77
CA GLN A 117 10.10 -5.28 13.27
C GLN A 117 9.77 -4.27 12.16
N SER A 118 8.69 -3.54 12.36
CA SER A 118 8.30 -2.41 11.52
C SER A 118 8.22 -1.15 12.37
N HIS A 119 8.77 -0.05 11.87
CA HIS A 119 8.56 1.27 12.44
C HIS A 119 7.36 1.92 11.79
N VAL A 120 6.47 2.50 12.59
CA VAL A 120 5.22 3.12 12.13
C VAL A 120 5.11 4.52 12.71
N TRP A 121 4.89 5.50 11.86
CA TRP A 121 4.56 6.88 12.21
C TRP A 121 3.07 7.11 11.91
N GLU A 122 2.29 7.15 12.97
CA GLU A 122 0.86 7.41 12.93
C GLU A 122 0.61 8.91 12.91
N VAL A 123 0.04 9.41 11.82
CA VAL A 123 -0.24 10.84 11.62
C VAL A 123 -1.75 11.06 11.69
N THR A 124 -2.19 11.87 12.62
CA THR A 124 -3.59 12.27 12.76
C THR A 124 -3.70 13.58 13.54
N GLN A 125 -4.71 14.39 13.25
CA GLN A 125 -5.01 15.65 13.95
C GLN A 125 -3.77 16.58 14.12
N GLY A 126 -2.90 16.62 13.11
CA GLY A 126 -1.69 17.45 13.14
C GLY A 126 -0.57 16.94 14.06
N THR A 127 -0.69 15.73 14.61
CA THR A 127 0.32 15.07 15.46
C THR A 127 0.94 13.86 14.75
N ILE A 128 2.13 13.47 15.20
CA ILE A 128 2.80 12.24 14.78
C ILE A 128 3.11 11.45 16.03
N ARG A 129 2.71 10.19 16.08
CA ARG A 129 3.08 9.22 17.12
C ARG A 129 3.94 8.12 16.49
N GLU A 130 4.99 7.73 17.17
CA GLU A 130 5.91 6.69 16.70
C GLU A 130 5.64 5.37 17.42
N HIS A 131 5.60 4.29 16.66
CA HIS A 131 5.36 2.95 17.17
C HIS A 131 6.35 1.96 16.56
N THR A 132 6.62 0.89 17.28
CA THR A 132 7.30 -0.30 16.78
C THR A 132 6.29 -1.46 16.79
N VAL A 133 6.19 -2.17 15.69
CA VAL A 133 5.27 -3.28 15.49
C VAL A 133 6.07 -4.54 15.18
N ASN A 134 5.85 -5.60 15.96
CA ASN A 134 6.32 -6.94 15.65
C ASN A 134 5.13 -7.78 15.16
N SER A 135 5.23 -8.34 13.96
CA SER A 135 4.15 -9.12 13.36
C SER A 135 3.81 -10.39 14.14
N GLU A 136 4.78 -10.97 14.84
CA GLU A 136 4.57 -12.16 15.67
C GLU A 136 3.61 -11.87 16.85
N ASP A 137 3.64 -10.65 17.41
CA ASP A 137 2.72 -10.21 18.47
C ASP A 137 1.27 -10.03 17.96
N LEU A 138 1.10 -10.02 16.63
CA LEU A 138 -0.18 -9.97 15.93
C LEU A 138 -0.65 -11.35 15.44
N GLY A 139 0.07 -12.42 15.81
CA GLY A 139 -0.26 -13.79 15.43
C GLY A 139 0.14 -14.17 13.99
N LEU A 140 0.97 -13.35 13.33
CA LEU A 140 1.51 -13.67 12.01
C LEU A 140 2.88 -14.33 12.17
N ALA A 141 3.14 -15.37 11.37
CA ALA A 141 4.40 -16.09 11.46
C ALA A 141 5.58 -15.24 10.95
N LYS A 142 6.74 -15.39 11.60
CA LYS A 142 7.96 -14.78 11.10
C LYS A 142 8.37 -15.43 9.79
N ALA A 143 8.49 -14.62 8.74
CA ALA A 143 8.96 -15.03 7.44
C ALA A 143 10.49 -14.92 7.33
N ARG A 144 11.07 -15.65 6.41
CA ARG A 144 12.44 -15.40 5.95
C ARG A 144 12.40 -14.42 4.77
N PRO A 145 13.46 -13.63 4.53
CA PRO A 145 13.49 -12.71 3.39
C PRO A 145 13.18 -13.38 2.05
N GLU A 146 13.66 -14.59 1.83
CA GLU A 146 13.41 -15.36 0.60
C GLU A 146 11.95 -15.77 0.42
N ASP A 147 11.17 -15.89 1.49
CA ASP A 147 9.76 -16.31 1.44
C ASP A 147 8.82 -15.21 0.90
N ILE A 148 9.29 -13.95 0.89
CA ILE A 148 8.52 -12.77 0.46
C ILE A 148 9.15 -12.05 -0.73
N LEU A 149 10.17 -12.64 -1.35
CA LEU A 149 10.77 -12.11 -2.57
C LEU A 149 9.81 -12.28 -3.75
N GLY A 150 9.57 -11.18 -4.44
CA GLY A 150 8.88 -11.21 -5.72
C GLY A 150 9.86 -11.40 -6.89
N GLU A 151 9.32 -11.83 -8.01
CA GLU A 151 10.04 -12.00 -9.27
C GLU A 151 9.46 -11.09 -10.35
N GLY A 152 9.27 -11.60 -11.56
CA GLY A 152 8.63 -10.87 -12.65
C GLY A 152 7.11 -10.65 -12.44
N PRO A 153 6.48 -9.82 -13.28
CA PRO A 153 5.07 -9.46 -13.12
C PRO A 153 4.11 -10.65 -13.11
N GLU A 154 4.31 -11.61 -13.99
CA GLU A 154 3.45 -12.81 -14.10
C GLU A 154 3.53 -13.68 -12.85
N HIS A 155 4.75 -13.95 -12.36
CA HIS A 155 4.94 -14.71 -11.12
C HIS A 155 4.28 -14.01 -9.93
N ASN A 156 4.45 -12.69 -9.82
CA ASN A 156 3.84 -11.93 -8.73
C ASN A 156 2.31 -11.85 -8.87
N ALA A 157 1.78 -11.87 -10.09
CA ALA A 157 0.35 -11.96 -10.32
C ALA A 157 -0.21 -13.33 -9.91
N ASP A 158 0.53 -14.42 -10.15
CA ASP A 158 0.13 -15.75 -9.69
C ASP A 158 0.16 -15.84 -8.16
N LEU A 159 1.18 -15.28 -7.50
CA LEU A 159 1.19 -15.14 -6.04
C LEU A 159 0.00 -14.33 -5.52
N ALA A 160 -0.36 -13.25 -6.21
CA ALA A 160 -1.52 -12.45 -5.82
C ALA A 160 -2.83 -13.22 -5.98
N ARG A 161 -3.00 -14.00 -7.06
CA ARG A 161 -4.17 -14.90 -7.23
C ARG A 161 -4.25 -15.93 -6.11
N SER A 162 -3.12 -16.61 -5.80
CA SER A 162 -3.04 -17.58 -4.71
C SER A 162 -3.49 -16.98 -3.36
N VAL A 163 -3.03 -15.75 -3.04
CA VAL A 163 -3.47 -15.04 -1.84
C VAL A 163 -4.97 -14.73 -1.88
N LEU A 164 -5.49 -14.30 -3.03
CA LEU A 164 -6.91 -13.96 -3.18
C LEU A 164 -7.81 -15.21 -3.14
N ASP A 165 -7.28 -16.36 -3.58
CA ASP A 165 -7.94 -17.67 -3.49
C ASP A 165 -7.92 -18.26 -2.06
N GLY A 166 -7.25 -17.57 -1.12
CA GLY A 166 -7.24 -17.92 0.29
C GLY A 166 -6.06 -18.78 0.74
N ASP A 167 -5.09 -19.05 -0.13
CA ASP A 167 -3.91 -19.84 0.21
C ASP A 167 -3.13 -19.20 1.37
N ALA A 168 -2.77 -20.03 2.36
CA ALA A 168 -1.97 -19.60 3.50
C ALA A 168 -0.48 -19.49 3.13
N GLY A 169 0.25 -18.64 3.83
CA GLY A 169 1.71 -18.54 3.69
C GLY A 169 2.26 -17.14 3.88
N PRO A 170 3.59 -16.99 3.81
CA PRO A 170 4.28 -15.73 4.13
C PRO A 170 3.82 -14.53 3.28
N VAL A 171 3.49 -14.77 2.00
CA VAL A 171 3.00 -13.70 1.10
C VAL A 171 1.62 -13.23 1.53
N ARG A 172 0.73 -14.15 1.93
CA ARG A 172 -0.58 -13.79 2.50
C ARG A 172 -0.40 -12.97 3.78
N ASP A 173 0.47 -13.38 4.67
CA ASP A 173 0.68 -12.73 5.96
C ASP A 173 1.15 -11.28 5.79
N ILE A 174 2.13 -11.03 4.93
CA ILE A 174 2.59 -9.66 4.68
C ILE A 174 1.54 -8.81 3.95
N VAL A 175 0.74 -9.39 3.06
CA VAL A 175 -0.38 -8.69 2.39
C VAL A 175 -1.44 -8.29 3.41
N VAL A 176 -1.85 -9.22 4.27
CA VAL A 176 -2.84 -8.98 5.35
C VAL A 176 -2.37 -7.90 6.31
N LEU A 177 -1.10 -7.94 6.73
CA LEU A 177 -0.50 -6.93 7.62
C LEU A 177 -0.56 -5.53 7.02
N ASN A 178 -0.20 -5.40 5.74
CA ASN A 178 -0.22 -4.10 5.05
C ASN A 178 -1.64 -3.64 4.70
N ALA A 179 -2.56 -4.55 4.40
CA ALA A 179 -3.98 -4.24 4.26
C ALA A 179 -4.57 -3.71 5.59
N ALA A 180 -4.21 -4.34 6.71
CA ALA A 180 -4.62 -3.88 8.03
C ALA A 180 -4.13 -2.46 8.34
N ALA A 181 -2.90 -2.10 7.95
CA ALA A 181 -2.40 -0.73 8.08
C ALA A 181 -3.27 0.28 7.29
N GLY A 182 -3.69 -0.06 6.08
CA GLY A 182 -4.63 0.75 5.29
C GLY A 182 -5.98 0.91 5.99
N LEU A 183 -6.53 -0.19 6.51
CA LEU A 183 -7.82 -0.20 7.22
C LEU A 183 -7.76 0.58 8.54
N VAL A 184 -6.64 0.52 9.28
CA VAL A 184 -6.44 1.32 10.50
C VAL A 184 -6.38 2.81 10.14
N SER A 185 -5.64 3.20 9.10
CA SER A 185 -5.59 4.60 8.65
C SER A 185 -6.98 5.10 8.23
N PHE A 186 -7.74 4.28 7.51
CA PHE A 186 -9.10 4.60 7.09
C PHE A 186 -10.05 4.77 8.30
N ALA A 187 -10.03 3.84 9.26
CA ALA A 187 -10.85 3.94 10.47
C ALA A 187 -10.53 5.21 11.25
N LEU A 188 -9.23 5.50 11.42
CA LEU A 188 -8.75 6.70 12.14
C LEU A 188 -9.14 8.02 11.44
N ALA A 189 -9.22 8.04 10.12
CA ALA A 189 -9.70 9.22 9.39
C ALA A 189 -11.20 9.46 9.58
N ASN A 190 -12.00 8.38 9.71
CA ASN A 190 -13.43 8.46 9.95
C ASN A 190 -13.77 8.76 11.43
N ASP A 191 -12.99 8.21 12.35
CA ASP A 191 -13.13 8.45 13.79
C ASP A 191 -11.75 8.71 14.41
N PRO A 192 -11.37 9.97 14.59
CA PRO A 192 -10.08 10.31 15.19
C PRO A 192 -9.91 9.83 16.65
N THR A 193 -10.98 9.46 17.36
CA THR A 193 -10.88 8.94 18.73
C THR A 193 -10.29 7.54 18.77
N GLU A 194 -10.27 6.81 17.65
CA GLU A 194 -9.58 5.53 17.50
C GLU A 194 -8.08 5.59 17.89
N VAL A 195 -7.47 6.78 17.84
CA VAL A 195 -6.08 7.00 18.27
C VAL A 195 -5.86 6.74 19.76
N GLU A 196 -6.92 6.72 20.56
CA GLU A 196 -6.87 6.41 22.00
C GLU A 196 -6.72 4.91 22.29
N ARG A 197 -7.07 4.09 21.32
CA ARG A 197 -6.83 2.64 21.35
C ARG A 197 -5.40 2.33 20.94
N GLY A 198 -4.80 1.31 21.54
CA GLY A 198 -3.46 0.84 21.15
C GLY A 198 -3.37 0.51 19.66
N LEU A 199 -2.29 0.90 18.99
CA LEU A 199 -2.09 0.57 17.57
C LEU A 199 -2.12 -0.95 17.34
N MET A 200 -1.53 -1.73 18.25
CA MET A 200 -1.50 -3.19 18.15
C MET A 200 -2.91 -3.80 18.17
N ASP A 201 -3.80 -3.33 19.04
CA ASP A 201 -5.19 -3.82 19.12
C ASP A 201 -5.96 -3.49 17.83
N ARG A 202 -5.78 -2.28 17.30
CA ARG A 202 -6.39 -1.86 16.05
C ARG A 202 -5.87 -2.67 14.85
N LEU A 203 -4.57 -2.95 14.81
CA LEU A 203 -3.97 -3.80 13.77
C LEU A 203 -4.51 -5.23 13.87
N ALA A 204 -4.57 -5.83 15.06
CA ALA A 204 -5.10 -7.18 15.26
C ALA A 204 -6.55 -7.31 14.77
N GLU A 205 -7.41 -6.34 15.08
CA GLU A 205 -8.80 -6.28 14.59
C GLU A 205 -8.85 -6.21 13.05
N LYS A 206 -8.03 -5.38 12.43
CA LYS A 206 -8.03 -5.20 10.98
C LYS A 206 -7.35 -6.35 10.23
N ILE A 207 -6.40 -7.04 10.85
CA ILE A 207 -5.84 -8.32 10.36
C ILE A 207 -6.95 -9.36 10.26
N ALA A 208 -7.74 -9.56 11.34
CA ALA A 208 -8.85 -10.49 11.33
C ALA A 208 -9.89 -10.15 10.23
N LEU A 209 -10.18 -8.87 10.02
CA LEU A 209 -11.07 -8.42 8.95
C LEU A 209 -10.48 -8.73 7.57
N ALA A 210 -9.20 -8.45 7.34
CA ALA A 210 -8.54 -8.73 6.06
C ALA A 210 -8.50 -10.24 5.76
N GLN A 211 -8.17 -11.05 6.76
CA GLN A 211 -8.18 -12.52 6.64
C GLN A 211 -9.59 -13.03 6.27
N SER A 212 -10.62 -12.61 7.00
CA SER A 212 -12.00 -13.04 6.72
C SER A 212 -12.48 -12.59 5.32
N THR A 213 -12.00 -11.44 4.85
CA THR A 213 -12.32 -10.94 3.49
C THR A 213 -11.70 -11.80 2.40
N LEU A 214 -10.47 -12.26 2.60
CA LEU A 214 -9.81 -13.23 1.70
C LEU A 214 -10.53 -14.58 1.74
N ASP A 215 -10.76 -15.12 2.93
CA ASP A 215 -11.35 -16.46 3.14
C ASP A 215 -12.78 -16.57 2.61
N SER A 216 -13.51 -15.46 2.55
CA SER A 216 -14.86 -15.39 1.98
C SER A 216 -14.90 -15.25 0.46
N GLY A 217 -13.76 -15.08 -0.22
CA GLY A 217 -13.68 -14.84 -1.68
C GLY A 217 -14.09 -13.42 -2.11
N LEU A 218 -14.45 -12.54 -1.18
CA LEU A 218 -14.89 -11.18 -1.51
C LEU A 218 -13.80 -10.36 -2.19
N ALA A 219 -12.52 -10.58 -1.83
CA ALA A 219 -11.40 -9.88 -2.44
C ALA A 219 -11.18 -10.34 -3.88
N GLN A 220 -11.27 -11.65 -4.16
CA GLN A 220 -11.20 -12.20 -5.51
C GLN A 220 -12.33 -11.67 -6.39
N ALA A 221 -13.58 -11.73 -5.90
CA ALA A 221 -14.74 -11.20 -6.62
C ALA A 221 -14.59 -9.70 -6.91
N LYS A 222 -13.98 -8.93 -6.00
CA LYS A 222 -13.71 -7.51 -6.19
C LYS A 222 -12.68 -7.26 -7.30
N LEU A 223 -11.63 -8.08 -7.39
CA LEU A 223 -10.66 -8.01 -8.48
C LEU A 223 -11.34 -8.28 -9.83
N GLU A 224 -12.18 -9.30 -9.92
CA GLU A 224 -12.91 -9.63 -11.16
C GLU A 224 -13.82 -8.49 -11.61
N GLN A 225 -14.58 -7.89 -10.69
CA GLN A 225 -15.42 -6.72 -10.97
C GLN A 225 -14.58 -5.55 -11.48
N TRP A 226 -13.41 -5.31 -10.84
CA TRP A 226 -12.52 -4.22 -11.24
C TRP A 226 -11.93 -4.46 -12.63
N VAL A 227 -11.42 -5.66 -12.89
CA VAL A 227 -10.91 -6.03 -14.23
C VAL A 227 -12.00 -5.79 -15.29
N ALA A 228 -13.21 -6.29 -15.07
CA ALA A 228 -14.32 -6.11 -16.01
C ALA A 228 -14.64 -4.62 -16.27
N ALA A 229 -14.72 -3.81 -15.22
CA ALA A 229 -15.00 -2.38 -15.32
C ALA A 229 -13.90 -1.58 -16.05
N THR A 230 -12.66 -2.08 -16.05
CA THR A 230 -11.56 -1.44 -16.78
C THR A 230 -11.48 -1.80 -18.25
N GLN A 231 -12.27 -2.78 -18.72
CA GLN A 231 -12.34 -3.20 -20.13
C GLN A 231 -13.54 -2.59 -20.90
N SER A 232 -14.44 -1.91 -20.17
CA SER A 232 -15.67 -1.30 -20.74
C SER A 232 -15.49 0.14 -21.17
#